data_39650ce51965896db7bebdb5e3bf1ad4
#
_entry.id   39650ce51965896db7bebdb5e3bf1ad4
#
_cell.length_a   1.000
_cell.length_b   1.000
_cell.length_c   1.000
_cell.angle_alpha   90.00
_cell.angle_beta   90.00
_cell.angle_gamma   90.00
#
_symmetry.space_group_name_H-M   'P 1'
#
loop_
_entity.id
_entity.type
_entity.pdbx_description
1 polymer ?
#
loop_
_entity_poly.entity_id
_entity_poly.type
_entity_poly.pdbx_seq_one_letter_code
_entity_poly.pdbx_strand_id
1 'polypeptide(L)' 'MKCGAKTDRIFPVKGGYVLCPKCLESGLRNKLQEAPPDMKAIRLRLYCRQCKSRYIVNISEGQCREDQS' A
#
# COMPACT_ATOMS: atom_id res chain seq x y z
N MET A 1 -17.12 -4.79 -19.51
CA MET A 1 -16.72 -4.92 -19.19
C MET A 1 -15.82 -4.84 -18.85
N LYS A 2 -15.39 -4.66 -18.40
CA LYS A 2 -14.62 -4.62 -18.05
C LYS A 2 -13.95 -5.18 -17.79
N CYS A 3 -13.88 -5.18 -18.10
CA CYS A 3 -13.27 -5.92 -18.02
C CYS A 3 -12.26 -6.13 -17.30
N GLY A 4 -12.17 -6.58 -16.80
CA GLY A 4 -11.20 -7.08 -16.03
C GLY A 4 -10.00 -6.32 -15.93
N ALA A 5 -10.14 -5.16 -16.05
CA ALA A 5 -8.99 -4.38 -15.94
C ALA A 5 -8.44 -4.60 -14.58
N LYS A 6 -7.31 -5.18 -14.54
CA LYS A 6 -6.64 -5.26 -13.34
C LYS A 6 -6.00 -4.00 -13.10
N THR A 7 -6.63 -3.13 -12.42
CA THR A 7 -5.97 -1.92 -12.03
C THR A 7 -5.21 -2.21 -10.77
N ASP A 8 -3.94 -1.89 -10.75
CA ASP A 8 -3.16 -1.98 -9.54
C ASP A 8 -3.74 -1.04 -8.51
N ARG A 9 -3.97 -1.56 -7.33
CA ARG A 9 -4.45 -0.71 -6.26
C ARG A 9 -3.31 0.15 -5.76
N ILE A 10 -3.52 1.45 -5.70
CA ILE A 10 -2.54 2.37 -5.21
C ILE A 10 -2.79 2.59 -3.73
N PHE A 11 -1.78 2.35 -2.93
CA PHE A 11 -1.89 2.55 -1.48
C PHE A 11 -1.68 4.02 -1.14
N PRO A 12 -2.37 4.53 -0.14
CA PRO A 12 -2.15 5.91 0.29
C PRO A 12 -0.78 6.06 0.93
N VAL A 13 -0.02 7.03 0.45
CA VAL A 13 1.29 7.35 1.00
C VAL A 13 1.25 8.80 1.43
N LYS A 14 1.42 9.04 2.72
CA LYS A 14 1.38 10.38 3.28
C LYS A 14 2.49 10.57 4.28
N GLY A 15 3.15 11.70 4.19
CA GLY A 15 4.24 12.01 5.12
C GLY A 15 5.39 11.02 5.05
N GLY A 16 5.57 10.37 3.91
CA GLY A 16 6.64 9.40 3.76
C GLY A 16 6.31 8.02 4.31
N TYR A 17 5.02 7.74 4.56
CA TYR A 17 4.60 6.44 5.10
C TYR A 17 3.44 5.89 4.28
N VAL A 18 3.45 4.57 4.11
CA VAL A 18 2.33 3.87 3.51
C VAL A 18 1.27 3.63 4.58
N LEU A 19 0.04 4.00 4.30
CA LEU A 19 -1.06 3.82 5.24
C LEU A 19 -1.92 2.63 4.81
N CYS A 20 -2.56 2.00 5.79
CA CYS A 20 -3.47 0.91 5.50
C CYS A 20 -4.73 1.46 4.84
N PRO A 21 -5.09 1.00 3.63
CA PRO A 21 -6.26 1.54 2.95
C PRO A 21 -7.57 1.22 3.68
N LYS A 22 -7.67 0.05 4.30
CA LYS A 22 -8.89 -0.30 5.02
C LYS A 22 -9.05 0.54 6.27
N CYS A 23 -7.97 0.77 7.01
CA CYS A 23 -8.02 1.60 8.19
C CYS A 23 -8.32 3.03 7.81
N LEU A 24 -7.77 3.49 6.69
CA LEU A 24 -8.01 4.85 6.24
C LEU A 24 -9.47 5.07 5.90
N GLU A 25 -10.12 4.06 5.31
CA GLU A 25 -11.54 4.15 5.02
C GLU A 25 -12.36 4.30 6.31
N SER A 26 -11.87 3.75 7.39
CA SER A 26 -12.52 3.86 8.68
C SER A 26 -12.10 5.11 9.45
N GLY A 27 -11.30 5.97 8.83
CA GLY A 27 -10.84 7.18 9.48
C GLY A 27 -9.61 7.01 10.34
N LEU A 28 -8.97 5.86 10.28
CA LEU A 28 -7.76 5.60 11.05
C LEU A 28 -6.53 5.75 10.17
N ARG A 29 -5.48 6.34 10.73
CA ARG A 29 -4.24 6.50 10.01
C ARG A 29 -3.22 5.55 10.61
N ASN A 30 -3.16 4.37 10.05
CA ASN A 30 -2.25 3.35 10.52
C ASN A 30 -1.08 3.23 9.55
N LYS A 31 0.09 3.60 10.02
CA LYS A 31 1.29 3.57 9.19
C LYS A 31 1.80 2.15 9.11
N LEU A 32 1.95 1.65 7.91
CA LEU A 32 2.42 0.29 7.68
C LEU A 32 3.92 0.23 7.45
N GLN A 33 4.43 1.16 6.65
CA GLN A 33 5.82 1.08 6.22
C GLN A 33 6.31 2.47 5.84
N GLU A 34 7.54 2.77 6.19
CA GLU A 34 8.16 4.00 5.74
C GLU A 34 8.51 3.87 4.27
N ALA A 35 8.17 4.88 3.50
CA ALA A 35 8.40 4.86 2.06
C ALA A 35 8.99 6.18 1.59
N PRO A 36 10.27 6.39 1.83
CA PRO A 36 10.93 7.61 1.34
C PRO A 36 10.96 7.62 -0.19
N PRO A 37 11.10 8.81 -0.80
CA PRO A 37 11.01 8.91 -2.25
C PRO A 37 12.07 8.13 -3.02
N ASP A 38 13.18 7.81 -2.37
CA ASP A 38 14.25 7.06 -3.03
C ASP A 38 14.17 5.56 -2.74
N MET A 39 13.13 5.11 -2.06
CA MET A 39 12.99 3.72 -1.73
C MET A 39 12.45 2.92 -2.90
N LYS A 40 13.01 1.75 -3.10
CA LYS A 40 12.48 0.79 -4.06
C LYS A 40 12.36 -0.56 -3.39
N ALA A 41 11.18 -1.15 -3.50
CA ALA A 41 10.94 -2.46 -2.94
C ALA A 41 10.00 -3.22 -3.86
N ILE A 42 10.28 -4.50 -4.04
CA ILE A 42 9.46 -5.36 -4.86
C ILE A 42 8.94 -6.48 -4.00
N ARG A 43 7.63 -6.70 -4.05
CA ARG A 43 6.95 -7.74 -3.27
C ARG A 43 7.24 -7.59 -1.80
N LEU A 44 7.14 -6.37 -1.32
CA LEU A 44 7.30 -6.10 0.10
C LEU A 44 6.04 -6.52 0.84
N ARG A 45 6.20 -7.32 1.88
CA ARG A 45 5.06 -7.80 2.64
C ARG A 45 4.76 -6.83 3.76
N LEU A 46 3.53 -6.38 3.82
CA LEU A 46 3.07 -5.50 4.88
C LEU A 46 1.97 -6.18 5.66
N TYR A 47 1.90 -5.87 6.94
CA TYR A 47 0.87 -6.42 7.81
C TYR A 47 0.30 -5.30 8.66
N CYS A 48 -1.02 -5.17 8.63
CA CYS A 48 -1.71 -4.18 9.45
C CYS A 48 -2.25 -4.86 10.69
N ARG A 49 -1.73 -4.50 11.84
CA ARG A 49 -2.19 -5.09 13.09
C ARG A 49 -3.60 -4.66 13.45
N GLN A 50 -4.00 -3.49 12.98
CA GLN A 50 -5.30 -2.93 13.33
C GLN A 50 -6.43 -3.74 12.71
N CYS A 51 -6.34 -3.99 11.42
CA CYS A 51 -7.38 -4.74 10.71
C CYS A 51 -6.95 -6.15 10.36
N LYS A 52 -5.73 -6.53 10.73
CA LYS A 52 -5.18 -7.87 10.53
C LYS A 52 -5.19 -8.26 9.07
N SER A 53 -4.92 -7.31 8.20
CA SER A 53 -4.84 -7.56 6.78
C SER A 53 -3.38 -7.66 6.34
N ARG A 54 -3.13 -8.50 5.37
CA ARG A 54 -1.80 -8.67 4.80
C ARG A 54 -1.80 -8.14 3.39
N TYR A 55 -0.71 -7.48 3.02
CA TYR A 55 -0.57 -6.91 1.70
C TYR A 55 0.80 -7.23 1.14
N ILE A 56 0.87 -7.39 -0.17
CA ILE A 56 2.14 -7.49 -0.87
C ILE A 56 2.16 -6.32 -1.84
N VAL A 57 3.16 -5.46 -1.71
CA VAL A 57 3.20 -4.21 -2.45
C VAL A 57 4.54 -4.02 -3.12
N ASN A 58 4.54 -3.14 -4.11
CA ASN A 58 5.76 -2.68 -4.76
C ASN A 58 5.86 -1.18 -4.53
N ILE A 59 7.03 -0.74 -4.12
CA ILE A 59 7.27 0.67 -3.84
C ILE A 59 8.35 1.19 -4.77
N SER A 60 8.09 2.29 -5.42
CA SER A 60 9.08 2.97 -6.24
C SER A 60 8.68 4.42 -6.41
N GLU A 61 9.66 5.30 -6.41
CA GLU A 61 9.46 6.73 -6.67
C GLU A 61 8.37 7.35 -5.80
N GLY A 62 8.34 6.96 -4.54
CA GLY A 62 7.37 7.52 -3.61
C GLY A 62 5.97 6.99 -3.76
N GLN A 63 5.77 5.96 -4.58
CA GLN A 63 4.46 5.36 -4.79
C GLN A 63 4.46 3.93 -4.32
N CYS A 64 3.33 3.52 -3.78
CA CYS A 64 3.16 2.14 -3.30
C CYS A 64 1.96 1.54 -4.01
N ARG A 65 2.16 0.44 -4.69
CA ARG A 65 1.10 -0.25 -5.42
C ARG A 65 1.01 -1.68 -4.96
N GLU A 66 -0.21 -2.20 -4.93
CA GLU A 66 -0.41 -3.59 -4.58
C GLU A 66 0.10 -4.49 -5.69
N ASP A 67 0.84 -5.53 -5.32
CA ASP A 67 1.34 -6.49 -6.29
C ASP A 67 0.21 -7.44 -6.66
N GLN A 68 -0.07 -7.49 -7.94
CA GLN A 68 -1.12 -8.37 -8.44
C GLN A 68 -0.51 -9.44 -9.30
N SER A 69 0.17 -10.35 -8.74
CA SER A 69 0.74 -11.44 -9.51
C SER A 69 -0.27 -12.55 -9.78
#